data_d166c6c1c411efbb6d3ca8b34302e293
#
_entry.id   d166c6c1c411efbb6d3ca8b34302e293
#
_cell.length_a   1.000
_cell.length_b   1.000
_cell.length_c   1.000
_cell.angle_alpha   90.00
_cell.angle_beta   90.00
_cell.angle_gamma   90.00
#
_symmetry.space_group_name_H-M   'P 1'
#
loop_
_entity.id
_entity.type
_entity.pdbx_description
1 polymer ?
#
loop_
_entity_poly.entity_id
_entity_poly.type
_entity_poly.pdbx_seq_one_letter_code
_entity_poly.pdbx_strand_id
1 'polypeptide(L)'
;FPSLSSNHGQGTAARQSSDAINLTETTTANYRFTLNDIHSFNVMLGQEAVNFHSDGFQVYSKGQTSDLLTNVSSGTRASRWADSSSDYSYLSFFMRGEYNYKELYYADFSLRTDASSRFGKDHRWGTFWSLGFMYNVKSTDWLKDMKWLSTAQIAVSTGTSGNSEIPNYYHLALVSGGANYDNTAGFYPSQSGNEELGWESTWANNFALRLGFLDRINFSFEAYYKRTSNMLMRVPESYTVTGEGYRWKNVGVMANKGIELSADGDVIRTRDFTWNVSANVSYNQNRLKELYNGVTEYVNSTTGLKYVVGHSVSEFFLNRYAGVNPANGEQLWYDKNGNVTNEFRESDKVMTGKTYDAPWMGGFGTSFRWKGLQLSAQFSWIGTRYVINNDRYFEESGVTFGTAYNQSNRLLYDRWKQPGDITDIPRWGEVTQLDDRFLENASFLRLKNLSLSYSLPQSLLRKTNFFSMVRIYGQAQNLFTVTGFNGLDPEVSSNIYQAQYPASRQFTLGVELQF
;
A
#
# COMPACT_ATOMS: atom_id res chain seq x y z
N PHE A 1 25.81 1.42 22.02
CA PHE A 1 26.94 2.08 22.70
C PHE A 1 26.75 1.98 24.22
N PRO A 2 27.76 1.55 25.00
CA PRO A 2 27.68 1.49 26.46
C PRO A 2 27.34 2.82 27.11
N SER A 3 27.89 3.91 26.61
CA SER A 3 27.66 5.27 27.11
C SER A 3 26.20 5.76 26.99
N LEU A 4 25.46 5.21 26.02
CA LEU A 4 24.07 5.54 25.74
C LEU A 4 23.07 4.47 26.16
N SER A 5 23.56 3.34 26.67
CA SER A 5 22.72 2.19 27.00
C SER A 5 21.96 2.40 28.30
N SER A 6 20.63 2.21 28.27
CA SER A 6 19.78 2.13 29.47
C SER A 6 20.07 0.86 30.31
N ASN A 7 20.89 -0.06 29.82
CA ASN A 7 21.27 -1.32 30.45
C ASN A 7 22.52 -1.16 31.34
N HIS A 8 22.51 -0.21 32.27
CA HIS A 8 23.61 0.01 33.23
C HIS A 8 25.01 0.16 32.61
N GLY A 9 25.14 0.86 31.49
CA GLY A 9 26.39 1.11 30.80
C GLY A 9 26.94 -0.08 30.02
N GLN A 10 26.15 -1.12 29.78
CA GLN A 10 26.55 -2.27 28.95
C GLN A 10 26.04 -2.10 27.53
N GLY A 11 26.92 -2.07 26.56
CA GLY A 11 26.58 -2.00 25.15
C GLY A 11 26.05 -3.33 24.61
N THR A 12 25.43 -3.25 23.43
CA THR A 12 25.00 -4.40 22.63
C THR A 12 25.57 -4.31 21.22
N ALA A 13 25.93 -5.43 20.63
CA ALA A 13 26.33 -5.52 19.23
C ALA A 13 25.54 -6.64 18.54
N ALA A 14 25.19 -6.40 17.27
CA ALA A 14 24.49 -7.36 16.44
C ALA A 14 25.18 -7.51 15.09
N ARG A 15 25.15 -8.71 14.55
CA ARG A 15 25.44 -8.99 13.14
C ARG A 15 24.34 -9.87 12.57
N GLN A 16 23.95 -9.53 11.36
CA GLN A 16 23.03 -10.36 10.57
C GLN A 16 23.54 -10.44 9.14
N SER A 17 23.30 -11.56 8.50
CA SER A 17 23.42 -11.76 7.06
C SER A 17 22.15 -12.42 6.56
N SER A 18 21.74 -12.06 5.37
CA SER A 18 20.64 -12.72 4.67
C SER A 18 20.97 -12.73 3.19
N ASP A 19 20.91 -13.92 2.61
CA ASP A 19 21.10 -14.15 1.19
C ASP A 19 19.76 -14.64 0.62
N ALA A 20 19.39 -14.12 -0.54
CA ALA A 20 18.17 -14.55 -1.24
C ALA A 20 18.47 -14.74 -2.72
N ILE A 21 18.07 -15.87 -3.25
CA ILE A 21 18.19 -16.22 -4.67
C ILE A 21 16.81 -16.46 -5.22
N ASN A 22 16.46 -15.73 -6.26
CA ASN A 22 15.24 -15.95 -7.02
C ASN A 22 15.60 -16.29 -8.47
N LEU A 23 15.34 -17.53 -8.88
CA LEU A 23 15.54 -18.01 -10.24
C LEU A 23 14.20 -18.09 -10.93
N THR A 24 14.03 -17.32 -12.01
CA THR A 24 12.84 -17.36 -12.86
C THR A 24 13.25 -17.77 -14.27
N GLU A 25 12.63 -18.82 -14.77
CA GLU A 25 12.73 -19.28 -16.15
C GLU A 25 11.37 -19.10 -16.83
N THR A 26 11.35 -18.38 -17.95
CA THR A 26 10.13 -18.18 -18.75
C THR A 26 10.42 -18.53 -20.20
N THR A 27 9.67 -19.49 -20.73
CA THR A 27 9.74 -19.90 -22.14
C THR A 27 8.43 -19.58 -22.82
N THR A 28 8.49 -18.86 -23.95
CA THR A 28 7.28 -18.48 -24.73
C THR A 28 7.45 -18.80 -26.20
N ALA A 29 6.37 -19.22 -26.84
CA ALA A 29 6.23 -19.35 -28.27
C ALA A 29 5.12 -18.43 -28.76
N ASN A 30 5.43 -17.57 -29.71
CA ASN A 30 4.48 -16.61 -30.28
C ASN A 30 4.29 -16.90 -31.78
N TYR A 31 3.04 -16.91 -32.23
CA TYR A 31 2.69 -17.03 -33.63
C TYR A 31 1.72 -15.94 -34.04
N ARG A 32 2.12 -15.15 -35.04
CA ARG A 32 1.31 -14.06 -35.60
C ARG A 32 1.02 -14.35 -37.06
N PHE A 33 -0.24 -14.17 -37.44
CA PHE A 33 -0.65 -14.33 -38.84
C PHE A 33 -1.82 -13.39 -39.16
N THR A 34 -1.94 -13.05 -40.42
CA THR A 34 -3.03 -12.22 -40.95
C THR A 34 -3.70 -12.97 -42.10
N LEU A 35 -5.03 -13.02 -42.08
CA LEU A 35 -5.82 -13.61 -43.15
C LEU A 35 -6.57 -12.51 -43.90
N ASN A 36 -6.48 -12.55 -45.22
CA ASN A 36 -7.15 -11.60 -46.14
C ASN A 36 -6.89 -10.11 -45.81
N ASP A 37 -5.75 -9.79 -45.19
CA ASP A 37 -5.33 -8.45 -44.75
C ASP A 37 -6.30 -7.74 -43.77
N ILE A 38 -7.29 -8.47 -43.22
CA ILE A 38 -8.35 -7.89 -42.39
C ILE A 38 -8.50 -8.62 -41.04
N HIS A 39 -8.00 -9.84 -40.92
CA HIS A 39 -8.07 -10.64 -39.70
C HIS A 39 -6.66 -10.87 -39.16
N SER A 40 -6.28 -10.19 -38.12
CA SER A 40 -4.98 -10.37 -37.48
C SER A 40 -5.11 -11.19 -36.20
N PHE A 41 -4.27 -12.20 -36.08
CA PHE A 41 -4.21 -13.09 -34.92
C PHE A 41 -2.82 -13.07 -34.31
N ASN A 42 -2.75 -13.09 -32.99
CA ASN A 42 -1.54 -13.31 -32.23
C ASN A 42 -1.82 -14.36 -31.16
N VAL A 43 -1.13 -15.47 -31.20
CA VAL A 43 -1.27 -16.56 -30.23
C VAL A 43 0.06 -16.77 -29.53
N MET A 44 0.01 -16.79 -28.21
CA MET A 44 1.16 -17.05 -27.36
C MET A 44 0.88 -18.26 -26.48
N LEU A 45 1.85 -19.16 -26.39
CA LEU A 45 1.90 -20.24 -25.40
C LEU A 45 3.15 -20.03 -24.55
N GLY A 46 3.05 -20.30 -23.27
CA GLY A 46 4.19 -20.14 -22.39
C GLY A 46 4.17 -21.07 -21.18
N GLN A 47 5.35 -21.23 -20.63
CA GLN A 47 5.62 -21.92 -19.38
C GLN A 47 6.55 -21.05 -18.55
N GLU A 48 6.36 -21.07 -17.23
CA GLU A 48 7.20 -20.34 -16.29
C GLU A 48 7.46 -21.20 -15.06
N ALA A 49 8.70 -21.22 -14.60
CA ALA A 49 9.11 -21.83 -13.34
C ALA A 49 9.83 -20.79 -12.48
N VAL A 50 9.46 -20.72 -11.21
CA VAL A 50 10.09 -19.83 -10.22
C VAL A 50 10.55 -20.67 -9.04
N ASN A 51 11.82 -20.51 -8.65
CA ASN A 51 12.36 -21.08 -7.43
C ASN A 51 12.99 -19.96 -6.60
N PHE A 52 12.52 -19.83 -5.39
CA PHE A 52 13.04 -18.88 -4.42
C PHE A 52 13.62 -19.62 -3.23
N HIS A 53 14.82 -19.22 -2.83
CA HIS A 53 15.52 -19.70 -1.65
C HIS A 53 16.07 -18.50 -0.88
N SER A 54 15.91 -18.51 0.44
CA SER A 54 16.47 -17.47 1.31
C SER A 54 17.00 -18.11 2.59
N ASP A 55 18.25 -17.79 2.91
CA ASP A 55 18.90 -18.14 4.16
C ASP A 55 19.33 -16.88 4.91
N GLY A 56 19.25 -16.93 6.23
CA GLY A 56 19.70 -15.83 7.05
C GLY A 56 20.15 -16.28 8.42
N PHE A 57 21.10 -15.57 8.99
CA PHE A 57 21.46 -15.73 10.38
C PHE A 57 21.64 -14.39 11.07
N GLN A 58 21.42 -14.36 12.38
CA GLN A 58 21.65 -13.21 13.23
C GLN A 58 22.26 -13.63 14.56
N VAL A 59 23.21 -12.83 15.01
CA VAL A 59 23.90 -13.04 16.29
C VAL A 59 23.91 -11.72 17.06
N TYR A 60 23.56 -11.79 18.33
CA TYR A 60 23.59 -10.66 19.25
C TYR A 60 24.50 -10.97 20.44
N SER A 61 25.26 -9.96 20.88
CA SER A 61 26.01 -10.02 22.13
C SER A 61 25.71 -8.81 23.01
N LYS A 62 25.88 -8.98 24.31
CA LYS A 62 25.76 -7.93 25.33
C LYS A 62 27.06 -7.86 26.14
N GLY A 63 27.23 -6.71 26.81
CA GLY A 63 28.35 -6.53 27.73
C GLY A 63 29.61 -5.96 27.09
N GLN A 64 29.49 -5.20 26.00
CA GLN A 64 30.56 -4.35 25.51
C GLN A 64 30.85 -3.25 26.53
N THR A 65 32.11 -3.14 26.92
CA THR A 65 32.55 -2.21 27.97
C THR A 65 33.02 -0.86 27.44
N SER A 66 33.15 -0.72 26.13
CA SER A 66 33.55 0.53 25.47
C SER A 66 32.84 0.74 24.16
N ASP A 67 32.52 1.99 23.83
CA ASP A 67 31.91 2.40 22.54
C ASP A 67 32.82 2.12 21.34
N LEU A 68 34.10 1.90 21.57
CA LEU A 68 35.10 1.52 20.55
C LEU A 68 35.04 0.03 20.20
N LEU A 69 34.42 -0.80 21.04
CA LEU A 69 34.29 -2.25 20.86
C LEU A 69 32.97 -2.57 20.15
N THR A 70 32.92 -2.42 18.84
CA THR A 70 31.72 -2.59 18.01
C THR A 70 31.49 -4.00 17.49
N ASN A 71 32.45 -4.92 17.69
CA ASN A 71 32.31 -6.31 17.23
C ASN A 71 31.41 -7.13 18.16
N VAL A 72 30.66 -8.08 17.59
CA VAL A 72 29.86 -9.03 18.37
C VAL A 72 30.72 -9.86 19.31
N SER A 73 31.94 -10.21 18.90
CA SER A 73 32.90 -10.96 19.72
C SER A 73 33.46 -10.18 20.93
N SER A 74 33.25 -8.86 20.99
CA SER A 74 33.67 -8.03 22.12
C SER A 74 32.70 -8.06 23.31
N GLY A 75 31.51 -8.68 23.15
CA GLY A 75 30.57 -8.85 24.24
C GLY A 75 30.93 -10.00 25.17
N THR A 76 30.63 -9.84 26.44
CA THR A 76 30.90 -10.88 27.46
C THR A 76 29.86 -12.00 27.45
N ARG A 77 28.69 -11.80 26.82
CA ARG A 77 27.59 -12.76 26.71
C ARG A 77 27.00 -12.79 25.31
N ALA A 78 26.90 -13.99 24.73
CA ALA A 78 25.95 -14.23 23.63
C ALA A 78 24.54 -14.08 24.16
N SER A 79 23.75 -13.20 23.58
CA SER A 79 22.39 -12.92 24.10
C SER A 79 21.28 -13.54 23.25
N ARG A 80 21.52 -13.71 21.97
CA ARG A 80 20.58 -14.31 21.01
C ARG A 80 21.32 -14.74 19.76
N TRP A 81 20.96 -15.89 19.25
CA TRP A 81 21.28 -16.32 17.88
C TRP A 81 20.01 -16.89 17.25
N ALA A 82 19.88 -16.74 15.99
CA ALA A 82 18.80 -17.32 15.20
C ALA A 82 19.27 -17.50 13.77
N ASP A 83 18.80 -18.53 13.15
CA ASP A 83 18.91 -18.80 11.73
C ASP A 83 17.51 -18.99 11.14
N SER A 84 17.40 -18.81 9.84
CA SER A 84 16.16 -18.97 9.11
C SER A 84 16.46 -19.44 7.70
N SER A 85 15.69 -20.40 7.21
CA SER A 85 15.69 -20.80 5.81
C SER A 85 14.27 -20.85 5.31
N SER A 86 14.03 -20.39 4.09
CA SER A 86 12.71 -20.32 3.52
C SER A 86 12.72 -20.51 2.02
N ASP A 87 11.87 -21.42 1.53
CA ASP A 87 11.76 -21.79 0.14
C ASP A 87 10.33 -21.67 -0.35
N TYR A 88 10.15 -21.30 -1.62
CA TYR A 88 8.92 -21.52 -2.36
C TYR A 88 9.19 -21.70 -3.84
N SER A 89 8.27 -22.35 -4.52
CA SER A 89 8.34 -22.58 -5.95
C SER A 89 6.98 -22.38 -6.60
N TYR A 90 7.01 -21.90 -7.86
CA TYR A 90 5.86 -21.85 -8.74
C TYR A 90 6.15 -22.58 -10.05
N LEU A 91 5.11 -23.20 -10.61
CA LEU A 91 5.12 -23.74 -11.97
C LEU A 91 3.83 -23.30 -12.65
N SER A 92 3.96 -22.69 -13.81
CA SER A 92 2.86 -22.05 -14.51
C SER A 92 2.85 -22.43 -15.98
N PHE A 93 1.65 -22.64 -16.54
CA PHE A 93 1.40 -22.77 -17.97
C PHE A 93 0.36 -21.74 -18.38
N PHE A 94 0.59 -21.07 -19.50
CA PHE A 94 -0.32 -20.03 -19.94
C PHE A 94 -0.44 -19.96 -21.46
N MET A 95 -1.61 -19.49 -21.89
CA MET A 95 -1.89 -19.17 -23.27
C MET A 95 -2.60 -17.84 -23.37
N ARG A 96 -2.35 -17.10 -24.44
CA ARG A 96 -3.04 -15.87 -24.80
C ARG A 96 -3.36 -15.89 -26.29
N GLY A 97 -4.56 -15.47 -26.63
CA GLY A 97 -5.00 -15.21 -27.98
C GLY A 97 -5.47 -13.79 -28.12
N GLU A 98 -5.05 -13.12 -29.16
CA GLU A 98 -5.51 -11.78 -29.55
C GLU A 98 -6.02 -11.84 -30.98
N TYR A 99 -7.16 -11.23 -31.20
CA TYR A 99 -7.80 -11.10 -32.50
C TYR A 99 -8.14 -9.65 -32.80
N ASN A 100 -7.85 -9.23 -33.99
CA ASN A 100 -8.19 -7.90 -34.51
C ASN A 100 -8.88 -8.05 -35.87
N TYR A 101 -10.05 -7.41 -36.01
CA TYR A 101 -10.78 -7.32 -37.26
C TYR A 101 -10.78 -5.88 -37.75
N LYS A 102 -10.07 -5.62 -38.86
CA LYS A 102 -10.01 -4.31 -39.55
C LYS A 102 -9.64 -3.13 -38.63
N GLU A 103 -8.88 -3.36 -37.57
CA GLU A 103 -8.60 -2.35 -36.53
C GLU A 103 -9.86 -1.74 -35.91
N LEU A 104 -11.01 -2.39 -36.09
CA LEU A 104 -12.31 -1.95 -35.60
C LEU A 104 -12.72 -2.71 -34.33
N TYR A 105 -12.59 -4.04 -34.37
CA TYR A 105 -12.93 -4.91 -33.25
C TYR A 105 -11.70 -5.66 -32.78
N TYR A 106 -11.47 -5.61 -31.49
CA TYR A 106 -10.39 -6.34 -30.84
C TYR A 106 -10.99 -7.27 -29.80
N ALA A 107 -10.51 -8.48 -29.75
CA ALA A 107 -10.84 -9.44 -28.71
C ALA A 107 -9.55 -10.08 -28.19
N ASP A 108 -9.47 -10.28 -26.90
CA ASP A 108 -8.39 -11.02 -26.28
C ASP A 108 -8.94 -12.08 -25.31
N PHE A 109 -8.20 -13.16 -25.21
CA PHE A 109 -8.44 -14.25 -24.29
C PHE A 109 -7.12 -14.66 -23.65
N SER A 110 -7.12 -14.88 -22.35
CA SER A 110 -6.01 -15.51 -21.66
C SER A 110 -6.48 -16.63 -20.73
N LEU A 111 -5.66 -17.65 -20.61
CA LEU A 111 -5.81 -18.75 -19.67
C LEU A 111 -4.46 -19.03 -19.05
N ARG A 112 -4.40 -19.09 -17.72
CA ARG A 112 -3.19 -19.42 -16.97
C ARG A 112 -3.53 -20.40 -15.85
N THR A 113 -2.71 -21.42 -15.69
CA THR A 113 -2.78 -22.32 -14.55
C THR A 113 -1.44 -22.30 -13.82
N ASP A 114 -1.50 -22.09 -12.51
CA ASP A 114 -0.34 -21.89 -11.65
C ASP A 114 -0.39 -22.88 -10.49
N ALA A 115 0.73 -23.55 -10.23
CA ALA A 115 0.95 -24.33 -9.02
C ALA A 115 1.84 -23.58 -8.06
N SER A 116 1.51 -23.57 -6.76
CA SER A 116 2.32 -22.98 -5.70
C SER A 116 2.67 -24.02 -4.63
N SER A 117 3.93 -24.07 -4.22
CA SER A 117 4.38 -24.91 -3.11
C SER A 117 3.89 -24.44 -1.73
N ARG A 118 3.30 -23.24 -1.65
CA ARG A 118 2.74 -22.67 -0.41
C ARG A 118 1.43 -23.35 0.02
N PHE A 119 0.81 -24.10 -0.89
CA PHE A 119 -0.50 -24.73 -0.68
C PHE A 119 -0.42 -26.25 -0.51
N GLY A 120 -1.47 -26.80 0.06
CA GLY A 120 -1.62 -28.24 0.24
C GLY A 120 -1.57 -28.99 -1.10
N LYS A 121 -1.19 -30.26 -1.06
CA LYS A 121 -0.91 -31.06 -2.27
C LYS A 121 -2.04 -31.03 -3.29
N ASP A 122 -3.28 -31.11 -2.84
CA ASP A 122 -4.47 -31.17 -3.70
C ASP A 122 -5.03 -29.78 -4.08
N HIS A 123 -4.48 -28.70 -3.50
CA HIS A 123 -4.92 -27.32 -3.70
C HIS A 123 -3.84 -26.41 -4.30
N ARG A 124 -2.73 -26.98 -4.78
CA ARG A 124 -1.61 -26.23 -5.36
C ARG A 124 -1.97 -25.48 -6.63
N TRP A 125 -2.83 -26.08 -7.46
CA TRP A 125 -3.17 -25.56 -8.78
C TRP A 125 -4.34 -24.59 -8.72
N GLY A 126 -4.13 -23.38 -9.26
CA GLY A 126 -5.18 -22.40 -9.53
C GLY A 126 -5.24 -22.10 -11.02
N THR A 127 -6.44 -22.03 -11.58
CA THR A 127 -6.66 -21.70 -12.98
C THR A 127 -7.39 -20.37 -13.09
N PHE A 128 -6.82 -19.46 -13.87
CA PHE A 128 -7.30 -18.10 -14.05
C PHE A 128 -7.46 -17.81 -15.53
N TRP A 129 -8.44 -16.98 -15.86
CA TRP A 129 -8.77 -16.64 -17.23
C TRP A 129 -9.18 -15.18 -17.36
N SER A 130 -9.04 -14.64 -18.54
CA SER A 130 -9.62 -13.34 -18.88
C SER A 130 -10.15 -13.30 -20.31
N LEU A 131 -11.16 -12.48 -20.50
CA LEU A 131 -11.74 -12.11 -21.78
C LEU A 131 -11.80 -10.59 -21.86
N GLY A 132 -11.34 -10.03 -22.95
CA GLY A 132 -11.43 -8.62 -23.26
C GLY A 132 -12.04 -8.40 -24.64
N PHE A 133 -12.80 -7.33 -24.77
CA PHE A 133 -13.33 -6.85 -26.04
C PHE A 133 -13.20 -5.34 -26.11
N MET A 134 -12.69 -4.83 -27.22
CA MET A 134 -12.61 -3.40 -27.50
C MET A 134 -13.20 -3.10 -28.87
N TYR A 135 -14.03 -2.07 -28.92
CA TYR A 135 -14.58 -1.50 -30.13
C TYR A 135 -13.96 -0.13 -30.39
N ASN A 136 -13.23 0.00 -31.50
CA ASN A 136 -12.66 1.27 -31.94
C ASN A 136 -13.70 2.03 -32.77
N VAL A 137 -14.59 2.72 -32.07
CA VAL A 137 -15.73 3.44 -32.68
C VAL A 137 -15.25 4.48 -33.68
N LYS A 138 -14.08 5.10 -33.44
CA LYS A 138 -13.49 6.10 -34.35
C LYS A 138 -13.19 5.54 -35.75
N SER A 139 -12.87 4.26 -35.85
CA SER A 139 -12.56 3.60 -37.13
C SER A 139 -13.80 3.25 -37.97
N THR A 140 -15.01 3.57 -37.49
CA THR A 140 -16.25 3.34 -38.25
C THR A 140 -16.41 4.34 -39.40
N ASP A 141 -17.09 3.91 -40.47
CA ASP A 141 -17.29 4.73 -41.66
C ASP A 141 -17.96 6.08 -41.41
N TRP A 142 -18.84 6.16 -40.42
CA TRP A 142 -19.56 7.38 -40.05
C TRP A 142 -18.78 8.33 -39.11
N LEU A 143 -17.71 7.86 -38.42
CA LEU A 143 -16.87 8.68 -37.55
C LEU A 143 -15.46 8.91 -38.05
N LYS A 144 -14.92 8.07 -38.97
CA LYS A 144 -13.53 8.14 -39.40
C LYS A 144 -13.13 9.51 -39.94
N ASP A 145 -14.05 10.21 -40.60
CA ASP A 145 -13.81 11.50 -41.24
C ASP A 145 -14.03 12.71 -40.30
N MET A 146 -14.51 12.48 -39.06
CA MET A 146 -14.70 13.54 -38.07
C MET A 146 -13.36 14.03 -37.52
N LYS A 147 -12.88 15.19 -37.97
CA LYS A 147 -11.56 15.75 -37.61
C LYS A 147 -11.46 16.20 -36.16
N TRP A 148 -12.58 16.54 -35.51
CA TRP A 148 -12.57 16.97 -34.12
C TRP A 148 -12.48 15.79 -33.12
N LEU A 149 -12.85 14.59 -33.54
CA LEU A 149 -12.78 13.36 -32.74
C LEU A 149 -11.59 12.54 -33.24
N SER A 150 -10.52 12.45 -32.47
CA SER A 150 -9.30 11.72 -32.83
C SER A 150 -9.30 10.27 -32.33
N THR A 151 -9.96 10.02 -31.21
CA THR A 151 -10.08 8.69 -30.61
C THR A 151 -11.50 8.50 -30.05
N ALA A 152 -12.09 7.34 -30.28
CA ALA A 152 -13.30 6.91 -29.60
C ALA A 152 -13.27 5.37 -29.46
N GLN A 153 -13.05 4.88 -28.25
CA GLN A 153 -12.89 3.47 -27.96
C GLN A 153 -13.75 3.09 -26.74
N ILE A 154 -14.42 1.97 -26.84
CA ILE A 154 -15.15 1.34 -25.73
C ILE A 154 -14.53 -0.03 -25.50
N ALA A 155 -14.17 -0.33 -24.27
CA ALA A 155 -13.64 -1.63 -23.90
C ALA A 155 -14.38 -2.20 -22.69
N VAL A 156 -14.54 -3.51 -22.69
CA VAL A 156 -15.04 -4.28 -21.56
C VAL A 156 -14.13 -5.47 -21.34
N SER A 157 -13.88 -5.81 -20.09
CA SER A 157 -13.15 -7.03 -19.76
C SER A 157 -13.69 -7.68 -18.51
N THR A 158 -13.55 -9.00 -18.46
CA THR A 158 -13.90 -9.81 -17.30
C THR A 158 -12.87 -10.93 -17.17
N GLY A 159 -12.59 -11.34 -15.93
CA GLY A 159 -11.64 -12.42 -15.69
C GLY A 159 -11.38 -12.66 -14.23
N THR A 160 -10.61 -13.70 -13.95
CA THR A 160 -10.18 -14.07 -12.61
C THR A 160 -8.67 -13.95 -12.49
N SER A 161 -8.20 -13.54 -11.31
CA SER A 161 -6.78 -13.57 -10.92
C SER A 161 -6.62 -14.24 -9.57
N GLY A 162 -5.49 -14.92 -9.35
CA GLY A 162 -5.16 -15.59 -8.11
C GLY A 162 -4.21 -14.79 -7.25
N ASN A 163 -4.33 -14.98 -5.94
CA ASN A 163 -3.35 -14.54 -4.95
C ASN A 163 -2.92 -15.73 -4.08
N SER A 164 -1.62 -15.89 -3.90
CA SER A 164 -0.99 -16.92 -3.06
C SER A 164 -0.09 -16.31 -1.99
N GLU A 165 -0.26 -15.02 -1.67
CA GLU A 165 0.56 -14.32 -0.70
C GLU A 165 0.19 -14.72 0.72
N ILE A 166 0.81 -15.81 1.16
CA ILE A 166 0.75 -16.39 2.50
C ILE A 166 2.18 -16.77 2.90
N PRO A 167 2.56 -16.71 4.17
CA PRO A 167 3.85 -17.21 4.61
C PRO A 167 4.06 -18.68 4.20
N ASN A 168 5.30 -19.06 3.91
CA ASN A 168 5.63 -20.41 3.46
C ASN A 168 5.30 -21.45 4.54
N TYR A 169 4.97 -22.68 4.11
CA TYR A 169 4.75 -23.86 4.95
C TYR A 169 3.48 -23.87 5.81
N TYR A 170 2.56 -22.88 5.73
CA TYR A 170 1.34 -22.87 6.55
C TYR A 170 0.33 -23.98 6.23
N HIS A 171 0.54 -24.71 5.14
CA HIS A 171 -0.19 -25.96 4.88
C HIS A 171 0.34 -27.15 5.70
N LEU A 172 1.55 -27.06 6.31
CA LEU A 172 2.20 -28.11 7.07
C LEU A 172 2.01 -27.89 8.57
N ALA A 173 1.89 -29.00 9.33
CA ALA A 173 2.07 -28.97 10.76
C ALA A 173 3.55 -28.92 11.10
N LEU A 174 3.98 -27.95 11.88
CA LEU A 174 5.38 -27.72 12.23
C LEU A 174 5.62 -27.85 13.74
N VAL A 175 6.84 -28.24 14.08
CA VAL A 175 7.34 -28.28 15.43
C VAL A 175 8.52 -27.32 15.59
N SER A 176 8.66 -26.71 16.74
CA SER A 176 9.82 -25.90 17.11
C SER A 176 10.62 -26.57 18.22
N GLY A 177 11.94 -26.48 18.12
CA GLY A 177 12.86 -26.85 19.18
C GLY A 177 12.92 -25.77 20.27
N GLY A 178 13.80 -25.97 21.28
CA GLY A 178 14.04 -25.02 22.36
C GLY A 178 13.15 -25.20 23.59
N ALA A 179 12.24 -26.16 23.59
CA ALA A 179 11.62 -26.64 24.81
C ALA A 179 12.66 -27.33 25.69
N ASN A 180 12.57 -27.12 26.99
CA ASN A 180 13.45 -27.77 27.97
C ASN A 180 12.59 -28.35 29.08
N TYR A 181 12.67 -29.65 29.26
CA TYR A 181 12.07 -30.37 30.37
C TYR A 181 13.17 -31.08 31.17
N ASP A 182 13.37 -30.65 32.39
CA ASP A 182 14.39 -31.19 33.28
C ASP A 182 15.78 -31.32 32.65
N ASN A 183 16.27 -30.20 32.05
CA ASN A 183 17.52 -30.10 31.28
C ASN A 183 17.63 -31.01 30.03
N THR A 184 16.53 -31.64 29.64
CA THR A 184 16.46 -32.40 28.38
C THR A 184 15.82 -31.56 27.29
N ALA A 185 16.51 -31.44 26.15
CA ALA A 185 16.00 -30.72 25.00
C ALA A 185 14.76 -31.43 24.42
N GLY A 186 13.72 -30.65 24.20
CA GLY A 186 12.45 -31.11 23.65
C GLY A 186 11.99 -30.23 22.48
N PHE A 187 10.87 -30.62 21.91
CA PHE A 187 10.19 -29.83 20.88
C PHE A 187 8.69 -29.74 21.21
N TYR A 188 8.03 -28.75 20.63
CA TYR A 188 6.60 -28.52 20.80
C TYR A 188 5.97 -28.16 19.44
N PRO A 189 4.66 -28.42 19.24
CA PRO A 189 3.96 -27.95 18.06
C PRO A 189 4.00 -26.42 17.98
N SER A 190 4.50 -25.89 16.89
CA SER A 190 4.60 -24.44 16.67
C SER A 190 3.61 -23.92 15.64
N GLN A 191 2.98 -24.83 14.88
CA GLN A 191 2.00 -24.51 13.86
C GLN A 191 1.12 -25.73 13.58
N SER A 192 -0.20 -25.51 13.56
CA SER A 192 -1.15 -26.49 13.06
C SER A 192 -1.34 -26.27 11.54
N GLY A 193 -0.90 -27.18 10.73
CA GLY A 193 -1.07 -27.10 9.28
C GLY A 193 -2.53 -27.07 8.83
N ASN A 194 -2.73 -26.62 7.60
CA ASN A 194 -3.99 -26.73 6.90
C ASN A 194 -3.76 -27.16 5.45
N GLU A 195 -3.94 -28.45 5.18
CA GLU A 195 -3.74 -29.01 3.83
C GLU A 195 -4.78 -28.53 2.81
N GLU A 196 -5.91 -27.96 3.26
CA GLU A 196 -6.96 -27.37 2.41
C GLU A 196 -6.63 -25.95 1.93
N LEU A 197 -5.48 -25.36 2.37
CA LEU A 197 -5.07 -24.06 1.88
C LEU A 197 -4.83 -24.05 0.38
N GLY A 198 -5.45 -23.10 -0.29
CA GLY A 198 -5.38 -22.91 -1.72
C GLY A 198 -5.42 -21.42 -2.12
N TRP A 199 -5.65 -21.18 -3.37
CA TRP A 199 -5.64 -19.85 -3.97
C TRP A 199 -6.82 -18.98 -3.51
N GLU A 200 -6.53 -17.74 -3.15
CA GLU A 200 -7.52 -16.67 -3.12
C GLU A 200 -7.81 -16.23 -4.57
N SER A 201 -9.06 -16.00 -4.91
CA SER A 201 -9.46 -15.67 -6.27
C SER A 201 -10.22 -14.33 -6.31
N THR A 202 -9.81 -13.45 -7.20
CA THR A 202 -10.49 -12.19 -7.50
C THR A 202 -11.10 -12.22 -8.88
N TRP A 203 -12.42 -12.13 -8.96
CA TRP A 203 -13.16 -11.89 -10.20
C TRP A 203 -13.30 -10.40 -10.42
N ALA A 204 -12.80 -9.91 -11.55
CA ALA A 204 -12.80 -8.51 -11.94
C ALA A 204 -13.61 -8.29 -13.22
N ASN A 205 -14.39 -7.20 -13.24
CA ASN A 205 -15.10 -6.69 -14.40
C ASN A 205 -14.72 -5.24 -14.59
N ASN A 206 -14.37 -4.85 -15.81
CA ASN A 206 -13.97 -3.49 -16.13
C ASN A 206 -14.74 -3.00 -17.36
N PHE A 207 -15.08 -1.73 -17.33
CA PHE A 207 -15.58 -0.97 -18.46
C PHE A 207 -14.68 0.24 -18.65
N ALA A 208 -14.25 0.52 -19.88
CA ALA A 208 -13.43 1.67 -20.21
C ALA A 208 -13.98 2.41 -21.42
N LEU A 209 -13.96 3.74 -21.35
CA LEU A 209 -14.27 4.66 -22.44
C LEU A 209 -13.05 5.58 -22.63
N ARG A 210 -12.51 5.61 -23.86
CA ARG A 210 -11.40 6.51 -24.22
C ARG A 210 -11.84 7.41 -25.35
N LEU A 211 -11.69 8.71 -25.15
CA LEU A 211 -12.03 9.76 -26.11
C LEU A 211 -10.81 10.65 -26.36
N GLY A 212 -10.56 10.96 -27.63
CA GLY A 212 -9.54 11.91 -28.02
C GLY A 212 -10.16 13.01 -28.87
N PHE A 213 -9.77 14.26 -28.64
CA PHE A 213 -10.32 15.42 -29.32
C PHE A 213 -9.21 16.27 -29.93
N LEU A 214 -9.38 16.63 -31.23
CA LEU A 214 -8.52 17.55 -31.96
C LEU A 214 -7.01 17.16 -31.97
N ASP A 215 -6.69 15.87 -31.77
CA ASP A 215 -5.33 15.35 -31.57
C ASP A 215 -4.56 16.09 -30.45
N ARG A 216 -5.28 16.57 -29.45
CA ARG A 216 -4.73 17.39 -28.36
C ARG A 216 -5.20 17.02 -26.98
N ILE A 217 -6.44 16.57 -26.84
CA ILE A 217 -7.08 16.30 -25.54
C ILE A 217 -7.47 14.84 -25.52
N ASN A 218 -7.04 14.13 -24.50
CA ASN A 218 -7.41 12.76 -24.22
C ASN A 218 -8.21 12.70 -22.93
N PHE A 219 -9.22 11.87 -22.92
CA PHE A 219 -10.07 11.59 -21.76
C PHE A 219 -10.23 10.08 -21.65
N SER A 220 -10.06 9.56 -20.44
CA SER A 220 -10.34 8.16 -20.10
C SER A 220 -11.27 8.10 -18.89
N PHE A 221 -12.29 7.27 -19.02
CA PHE A 221 -13.17 6.89 -17.93
C PHE A 221 -13.09 5.38 -17.77
N GLU A 222 -12.88 4.90 -16.55
CA GLU A 222 -12.93 3.48 -16.21
C GLU A 222 -13.85 3.25 -15.02
N ALA A 223 -14.64 2.18 -15.07
CA ALA A 223 -15.45 1.70 -13.96
C ALA A 223 -15.16 0.22 -13.73
N TYR A 224 -15.01 -0.17 -12.48
CA TYR A 224 -14.71 -1.55 -12.16
C TYR A 224 -15.52 -2.09 -10.99
N TYR A 225 -15.66 -3.42 -11.00
CA TYR A 225 -16.15 -4.19 -9.87
C TYR A 225 -15.25 -5.43 -9.70
N LYS A 226 -14.67 -5.59 -8.51
CA LYS A 226 -13.82 -6.72 -8.14
C LYS A 226 -14.44 -7.44 -6.96
N ARG A 227 -14.55 -8.76 -7.05
CA ARG A 227 -15.00 -9.62 -5.96
C ARG A 227 -13.92 -10.64 -5.64
N THR A 228 -13.32 -10.51 -4.45
CA THR A 228 -12.35 -11.47 -3.93
C THR A 228 -13.08 -12.49 -3.08
N SER A 229 -12.87 -13.75 -3.38
CA SER A 229 -13.43 -14.90 -2.65
C SER A 229 -12.32 -15.82 -2.18
N ASN A 230 -12.63 -16.69 -1.22
CA ASN A 230 -11.65 -17.57 -0.59
C ASN A 230 -10.45 -16.78 -0.02
N MET A 231 -10.73 -15.64 0.64
CA MET A 231 -9.69 -14.80 1.22
C MET A 231 -8.82 -15.60 2.18
N LEU A 232 -7.51 -15.40 2.09
CA LEU A 232 -6.55 -16.01 3.01
C LEU A 232 -6.58 -15.24 4.34
N MET A 233 -7.20 -15.83 5.36
CA MET A 233 -7.41 -15.19 6.65
C MET A 233 -6.97 -16.07 7.82
N ARG A 234 -6.53 -15.43 8.91
CA ARG A 234 -6.36 -16.08 10.21
C ARG A 234 -7.71 -16.21 10.89
N VAL A 235 -8.18 -17.43 11.06
CA VAL A 235 -9.43 -17.74 11.75
C VAL A 235 -9.12 -18.17 13.17
N PRO A 236 -9.74 -17.57 14.21
CA PRO A 236 -9.56 -18.00 15.58
C PRO A 236 -9.97 -19.46 15.77
N GLU A 237 -9.13 -20.22 16.40
CA GLU A 237 -9.40 -21.59 16.82
C GLU A 237 -8.91 -21.81 18.25
N SER A 238 -9.42 -22.88 18.89
CA SER A 238 -9.00 -23.18 20.26
C SER A 238 -7.48 -23.42 20.33
N TYR A 239 -6.83 -22.82 21.30
CA TYR A 239 -5.42 -23.02 21.59
C TYR A 239 -5.07 -24.50 21.80
N THR A 240 -5.99 -25.28 22.38
CA THR A 240 -5.82 -26.73 22.61
C THR A 240 -5.80 -27.54 21.31
N VAL A 241 -6.33 -26.98 20.22
CA VAL A 241 -6.36 -27.63 18.90
C VAL A 241 -5.18 -27.21 18.05
N THR A 242 -4.83 -25.92 18.07
CA THR A 242 -3.86 -25.36 17.13
C THR A 242 -2.49 -25.07 17.74
N GLY A 243 -2.39 -24.93 19.07
CA GLY A 243 -1.20 -24.43 19.74
C GLY A 243 -0.94 -22.93 19.58
N GLU A 244 -1.62 -22.27 18.64
CA GLU A 244 -1.41 -20.84 18.27
C GLU A 244 -2.65 -19.97 18.49
N GLY A 245 -3.83 -20.58 18.69
CA GLY A 245 -5.11 -19.87 18.84
C GLY A 245 -5.73 -19.41 17.53
N TYR A 246 -5.15 -19.73 16.38
CA TYR A 246 -5.69 -19.45 15.04
C TYR A 246 -5.20 -20.49 14.02
N ARG A 247 -5.87 -20.51 12.88
CA ARG A 247 -5.43 -21.26 11.68
C ARG A 247 -5.69 -20.44 10.42
N TRP A 248 -4.78 -20.51 9.46
CA TRP A 248 -5.00 -19.94 8.14
C TRP A 248 -6.03 -20.75 7.37
N LYS A 249 -7.01 -20.08 6.79
CA LYS A 249 -8.08 -20.68 5.97
C LYS A 249 -8.43 -19.80 4.78
N ASN A 250 -8.95 -20.42 3.73
CA ASN A 250 -9.56 -19.75 2.58
C ASN A 250 -11.03 -19.45 2.90
N VAL A 251 -11.31 -18.27 3.44
CA VAL A 251 -12.64 -17.91 3.94
C VAL A 251 -12.94 -16.44 3.70
N GLY A 252 -14.22 -16.12 3.62
CA GLY A 252 -14.66 -14.74 3.46
C GLY A 252 -14.68 -14.26 2.01
N VAL A 253 -15.41 -13.16 1.84
CA VAL A 253 -15.62 -12.50 0.55
C VAL A 253 -15.55 -11.00 0.74
N MET A 254 -14.81 -10.33 -0.12
CA MET A 254 -14.69 -8.88 -0.16
C MET A 254 -15.04 -8.35 -1.55
N ALA A 255 -15.62 -7.17 -1.63
CA ALA A 255 -15.86 -6.49 -2.89
C ALA A 255 -15.26 -5.09 -2.90
N ASN A 256 -14.66 -4.73 -4.03
CA ASN A 256 -14.20 -3.38 -4.34
C ASN A 256 -14.91 -2.92 -5.60
N LYS A 257 -15.41 -1.70 -5.60
CA LYS A 257 -15.95 -1.05 -6.80
C LYS A 257 -15.46 0.38 -6.86
N GLY A 258 -15.23 0.86 -8.06
CA GLY A 258 -14.72 2.20 -8.21
C GLY A 258 -14.85 2.74 -9.61
N ILE A 259 -14.48 4.01 -9.70
CA ILE A 259 -14.38 4.76 -10.96
C ILE A 259 -13.03 5.46 -11.01
N GLU A 260 -12.48 5.55 -12.20
CA GLU A 260 -11.24 6.28 -12.49
C GLU A 260 -11.49 7.20 -13.68
N LEU A 261 -11.07 8.45 -13.53
CA LEU A 261 -11.12 9.47 -14.57
C LEU A 261 -9.71 9.99 -14.80
N SER A 262 -9.31 10.10 -16.04
CA SER A 262 -8.11 10.84 -16.42
C SER A 262 -8.36 11.72 -17.62
N ALA A 263 -7.75 12.88 -17.62
CA ALA A 263 -7.73 13.80 -18.74
C ALA A 263 -6.33 14.40 -18.89
N ASP A 264 -5.86 14.49 -20.10
CA ASP A 264 -4.64 15.20 -20.44
C ASP A 264 -4.80 15.94 -21.76
N GLY A 265 -4.10 17.06 -21.91
CA GLY A 265 -4.16 17.76 -23.18
C GLY A 265 -3.40 19.08 -23.24
N ASP A 266 -3.13 19.49 -24.46
CA ASP A 266 -2.59 20.80 -24.78
C ASP A 266 -3.72 21.83 -24.83
N VAL A 267 -3.92 22.58 -23.74
CA VAL A 267 -4.91 23.66 -23.64
C VAL A 267 -4.60 24.76 -24.66
N ILE A 268 -3.31 25.11 -24.77
CA ILE A 268 -2.80 26.05 -25.77
C ILE A 268 -1.64 25.36 -26.50
N ARG A 269 -1.68 25.40 -27.82
CA ARG A 269 -0.60 24.87 -28.66
C ARG A 269 -0.37 25.81 -29.82
N THR A 270 0.72 26.56 -29.76
CA THR A 270 1.21 27.42 -30.83
C THR A 270 2.61 26.97 -31.26
N ARG A 271 3.19 27.64 -32.23
CA ARG A 271 4.56 27.35 -32.67
C ARG A 271 5.59 27.52 -31.54
N ASP A 272 5.45 28.55 -30.73
CA ASP A 272 6.45 28.94 -29.73
C ASP A 272 6.02 28.65 -28.30
N PHE A 273 4.71 28.41 -28.07
CA PHE A 273 4.16 28.21 -26.73
C PHE A 273 3.21 26.99 -26.68
N THR A 274 3.43 26.13 -25.72
CA THR A 274 2.52 25.02 -25.39
C THR A 274 2.22 25.07 -23.91
N TRP A 275 0.94 24.96 -23.58
CA TRP A 275 0.46 24.74 -22.21
C TRP A 275 -0.28 23.41 -22.17
N ASN A 276 0.30 22.44 -21.44
CA ASN A 276 -0.29 21.14 -21.20
C ASN A 276 -0.82 21.05 -19.78
N VAL A 277 -1.98 20.39 -19.60
CA VAL A 277 -2.59 20.08 -18.31
C VAL A 277 -2.95 18.62 -18.30
N SER A 278 -2.69 17.95 -17.18
CA SER A 278 -3.11 16.59 -16.92
C SER A 278 -3.77 16.49 -15.55
N ALA A 279 -4.80 15.65 -15.43
CA ALA A 279 -5.45 15.36 -14.15
C ALA A 279 -5.95 13.92 -14.13
N ASN A 280 -5.91 13.31 -12.96
CA ASN A 280 -6.57 12.04 -12.69
C ASN A 280 -7.24 12.06 -11.32
N VAL A 281 -8.30 11.29 -11.20
CA VAL A 281 -9.01 11.05 -9.94
C VAL A 281 -9.52 9.61 -9.93
N SER A 282 -9.37 8.95 -8.79
CA SER A 282 -9.95 7.64 -8.55
C SER A 282 -10.81 7.65 -7.28
N TYR A 283 -11.87 6.89 -7.34
CA TYR A 283 -12.72 6.57 -6.19
C TYR A 283 -12.83 5.06 -6.05
N ASN A 284 -12.57 4.54 -4.86
CA ASN A 284 -12.75 3.13 -4.53
C ASN A 284 -13.61 2.97 -3.29
N GLN A 285 -14.56 2.04 -3.34
CA GLN A 285 -15.35 1.60 -2.19
C GLN A 285 -15.07 0.13 -1.90
N ASN A 286 -14.49 -0.13 -0.73
CA ASN A 286 -14.28 -1.47 -0.20
C ASN A 286 -15.46 -1.90 0.68
N ARG A 287 -15.88 -3.18 0.59
CA ARG A 287 -16.94 -3.78 1.43
C ARG A 287 -16.64 -5.24 1.70
N LEU A 288 -16.55 -5.61 2.95
CA LEU A 288 -16.57 -7.00 3.40
C LEU A 288 -17.99 -7.56 3.19
N LYS A 289 -18.10 -8.70 2.53
CA LYS A 289 -19.38 -9.34 2.18
C LYS A 289 -19.70 -10.53 3.05
N GLU A 290 -18.70 -11.34 3.33
CA GLU A 290 -18.84 -12.59 4.09
C GLU A 290 -17.59 -12.83 4.92
N LEU A 291 -17.76 -13.46 6.09
CA LEU A 291 -16.71 -13.99 6.94
C LEU A 291 -16.88 -15.50 7.10
N TYR A 292 -15.95 -16.15 7.81
CA TYR A 292 -15.98 -17.58 8.06
C TYR A 292 -17.21 -17.99 8.91
N ASN A 293 -17.75 -19.19 8.66
CA ASN A 293 -18.82 -19.82 9.45
C ASN A 293 -20.06 -18.93 9.70
N GLY A 294 -20.35 -17.96 8.82
CA GLY A 294 -21.51 -17.08 8.94
C GLY A 294 -21.42 -16.06 10.07
N VAL A 295 -20.23 -15.86 10.69
CA VAL A 295 -20.06 -14.77 11.66
C VAL A 295 -20.16 -13.43 10.93
N THR A 296 -20.73 -12.44 11.60
CA THR A 296 -20.94 -11.10 11.03
C THR A 296 -19.83 -10.12 11.38
N GLU A 297 -19.01 -10.45 12.37
CA GLU A 297 -17.92 -9.59 12.82
C GLU A 297 -16.75 -10.40 13.39
N TYR A 298 -15.55 -9.84 13.32
CA TYR A 298 -14.32 -10.45 13.77
C TYR A 298 -13.27 -9.39 14.10
N VAL A 299 -12.63 -9.52 15.28
CA VAL A 299 -11.49 -8.67 15.65
C VAL A 299 -10.22 -9.26 15.07
N ASN A 300 -9.52 -8.53 14.22
CA ASN A 300 -8.21 -8.93 13.72
C ASN A 300 -7.15 -8.62 14.79
N SER A 301 -6.72 -9.64 15.51
CA SER A 301 -5.71 -9.52 16.57
C SER A 301 -4.34 -9.02 16.09
N THR A 302 -4.04 -9.16 14.80
CA THR A 302 -2.76 -8.72 14.22
C THR A 302 -2.73 -7.21 13.98
N THR A 303 -3.86 -6.61 13.60
CA THR A 303 -3.96 -5.19 13.21
C THR A 303 -4.71 -4.33 14.22
N GLY A 304 -5.39 -4.94 15.21
CA GLY A 304 -6.29 -4.23 16.14
C GLY A 304 -7.56 -3.69 15.47
N LEU A 305 -7.85 -4.09 14.23
CA LEU A 305 -9.04 -3.70 13.49
C LEU A 305 -10.19 -4.68 13.73
N LYS A 306 -11.40 -4.22 13.55
CA LYS A 306 -12.59 -5.06 13.57
C LYS A 306 -13.17 -5.18 12.16
N TYR A 307 -13.27 -6.40 11.68
CA TYR A 307 -13.96 -6.70 10.43
C TYR A 307 -15.44 -6.91 10.70
N VAL A 308 -16.29 -6.14 10.04
CA VAL A 308 -17.75 -6.21 10.15
C VAL A 308 -18.33 -6.34 8.75
N VAL A 309 -19.17 -7.33 8.55
CA VAL A 309 -19.87 -7.53 7.26
C VAL A 309 -20.67 -6.28 6.90
N GLY A 310 -20.51 -5.80 5.67
CA GLY A 310 -21.11 -4.54 5.19
C GLY A 310 -20.23 -3.31 5.36
N HIS A 311 -19.14 -3.38 6.13
CA HIS A 311 -18.18 -2.31 6.34
C HIS A 311 -16.89 -2.50 5.52
N SER A 312 -16.06 -1.47 5.47
CA SER A 312 -14.72 -1.59 4.90
C SER A 312 -13.78 -2.34 5.85
N VAL A 313 -12.86 -3.13 5.31
CA VAL A 313 -11.81 -3.80 6.12
C VAL A 313 -10.79 -2.81 6.70
N SER A 314 -10.77 -1.58 6.21
CA SER A 314 -9.89 -0.51 6.66
C SER A 314 -10.56 0.46 7.65
N GLU A 315 -11.80 0.19 8.07
CA GLU A 315 -12.55 1.08 8.96
C GLU A 315 -12.12 0.91 10.41
N PHE A 316 -11.90 2.04 11.09
CA PHE A 316 -11.50 2.07 12.49
C PHE A 316 -12.65 1.71 13.43
N PHE A 317 -12.31 0.97 14.50
CA PHE A 317 -13.20 0.56 15.57
C PHE A 317 -12.64 1.07 16.90
N LEU A 318 -13.19 2.18 17.40
CA LEU A 318 -12.66 2.93 18.54
C LEU A 318 -13.77 3.41 19.48
N ASN A 319 -13.40 3.70 20.74
CA ASN A 319 -14.23 4.47 21.65
C ASN A 319 -14.32 5.92 21.15
N ARG A 320 -15.50 6.52 21.30
CA ARG A 320 -15.71 7.94 20.99
C ARG A 320 -15.37 8.78 22.18
N TYR A 321 -14.40 9.69 22.05
CA TYR A 321 -14.01 10.64 23.09
C TYR A 321 -15.03 11.78 23.19
N ALA A 322 -15.51 12.06 24.40
CA ALA A 322 -16.46 13.15 24.67
C ALA A 322 -15.79 14.41 25.23
N GLY A 323 -14.47 14.40 25.40
CA GLY A 323 -13.70 15.50 25.95
C GLY A 323 -13.30 15.30 27.41
N VAL A 324 -13.04 16.41 28.08
CA VAL A 324 -12.65 16.47 29.50
C VAL A 324 -13.77 17.07 30.32
N ASN A 325 -14.06 16.51 31.49
CA ASN A 325 -15.02 17.08 32.43
C ASN A 325 -14.49 18.41 32.97
N PRO A 326 -15.13 19.57 32.65
CA PRO A 326 -14.64 20.87 33.10
C PRO A 326 -14.61 21.06 34.61
N ALA A 327 -15.40 20.27 35.35
CA ALA A 327 -15.49 20.40 36.80
C ALA A 327 -14.31 19.74 37.54
N ASN A 328 -13.77 18.64 37.02
CA ASN A 328 -12.78 17.83 37.75
C ASN A 328 -11.62 17.34 36.90
N GLY A 329 -11.63 17.56 35.56
CA GLY A 329 -10.54 17.19 34.65
C GLY A 329 -10.47 15.73 34.26
N GLU A 330 -11.48 14.92 34.58
CA GLU A 330 -11.57 13.51 34.17
C GLU A 330 -11.86 13.38 32.68
N GLN A 331 -11.37 12.30 32.07
CA GLN A 331 -11.70 11.93 30.70
C GLN A 331 -13.16 11.46 30.59
N LEU A 332 -13.81 11.82 29.49
CA LEU A 332 -15.17 11.42 29.19
C LEU A 332 -15.24 10.74 27.83
N TRP A 333 -16.07 9.70 27.76
CA TRP A 333 -16.37 8.97 26.52
C TRP A 333 -17.88 8.87 26.31
N TYR A 334 -18.28 8.52 25.10
CA TYR A 334 -19.65 8.10 24.83
C TYR A 334 -19.74 6.58 24.94
N ASP A 335 -20.73 6.10 25.69
CA ASP A 335 -21.11 4.68 25.67
C ASP A 335 -21.69 4.28 24.29
N LYS A 336 -21.98 3.01 24.09
CA LYS A 336 -22.60 2.51 22.86
C LYS A 336 -23.96 3.12 22.55
N ASN A 337 -24.68 3.64 23.55
CA ASN A 337 -25.99 4.28 23.43
C ASN A 337 -25.91 5.80 23.20
N GLY A 338 -24.71 6.36 23.26
CA GLY A 338 -24.45 7.80 23.09
C GLY A 338 -24.50 8.61 24.39
N ASN A 339 -24.60 7.99 25.55
CA ASN A 339 -24.53 8.69 26.83
C ASN A 339 -23.07 8.95 27.21
N VAL A 340 -22.82 10.07 27.90
CA VAL A 340 -21.50 10.42 28.39
C VAL A 340 -21.18 9.62 29.67
N THR A 341 -19.99 9.06 29.75
CA THR A 341 -19.47 8.31 30.88
C THR A 341 -18.00 8.63 31.12
N ASN A 342 -17.52 8.49 32.36
CA ASN A 342 -16.10 8.56 32.71
C ASN A 342 -15.43 7.18 32.78
N GLU A 343 -16.13 6.11 32.42
CA GLU A 343 -15.58 4.76 32.35
C GLU A 343 -15.22 4.39 30.92
N PHE A 344 -13.96 4.04 30.68
CA PHE A 344 -13.51 3.47 29.42
C PHE A 344 -13.83 1.98 29.35
N ARG A 345 -14.66 1.56 28.40
CA ARG A 345 -15.05 0.17 28.21
C ARG A 345 -14.81 -0.26 26.76
N GLU A 346 -14.15 -1.40 26.58
CA GLU A 346 -13.95 -2.00 25.24
C GLU A 346 -15.27 -2.30 24.52
N SER A 347 -16.35 -2.57 25.27
CA SER A 347 -17.70 -2.83 24.74
C SER A 347 -18.39 -1.61 24.12
N ASP A 348 -17.86 -0.40 24.36
CA ASP A 348 -18.41 0.86 23.88
C ASP A 348 -17.73 1.36 22.58
N LYS A 349 -16.77 0.58 22.06
CA LYS A 349 -16.19 0.82 20.74
C LYS A 349 -17.25 0.74 19.65
N VAL A 350 -17.16 1.62 18.67
CA VAL A 350 -18.05 1.67 17.51
C VAL A 350 -17.25 1.73 16.21
N MET A 351 -17.87 1.29 15.11
CA MET A 351 -17.36 1.57 13.77
C MET A 351 -17.47 3.06 13.52
N THR A 352 -16.35 3.70 13.20
CA THR A 352 -16.25 5.17 13.15
C THR A 352 -16.72 5.79 11.84
N GLY A 353 -16.91 4.98 10.79
CA GLY A 353 -17.13 5.45 9.42
C GLY A 353 -15.87 6.04 8.77
N LYS A 354 -14.73 6.03 9.47
CA LYS A 354 -13.44 6.57 9.02
C LYS A 354 -12.50 5.45 8.65
N THR A 355 -11.81 5.55 7.51
CA THR A 355 -10.94 4.51 6.96
C THR A 355 -9.52 4.99 6.81
N TYR A 356 -8.54 4.09 6.94
CA TYR A 356 -7.15 4.41 6.62
C TYR A 356 -6.84 4.27 5.13
N ASP A 357 -7.60 3.48 4.38
CA ASP A 357 -7.59 3.50 2.93
C ASP A 357 -8.39 4.71 2.44
N ALA A 358 -7.75 5.55 1.66
CA ALA A 358 -8.41 6.71 1.10
C ALA A 358 -9.40 6.29 0.00
N PRO A 359 -10.71 6.59 0.11
CA PRO A 359 -11.63 6.33 -0.97
C PRO A 359 -11.38 7.23 -2.18
N TRP A 360 -10.85 8.42 -1.98
CA TRP A 360 -10.55 9.39 -3.03
C TRP A 360 -9.05 9.68 -3.09
N MET A 361 -8.46 9.58 -4.29
CA MET A 361 -7.09 9.98 -4.54
C MET A 361 -6.92 10.45 -5.99
N GLY A 362 -5.87 11.20 -6.24
CA GLY A 362 -5.57 11.65 -7.57
C GLY A 362 -4.32 12.50 -7.67
N GLY A 363 -4.14 13.07 -8.85
CA GLY A 363 -3.06 13.98 -9.14
C GLY A 363 -3.43 14.93 -10.27
N PHE A 364 -2.71 16.01 -10.35
CA PHE A 364 -2.78 16.92 -11.50
C PHE A 364 -1.40 17.49 -11.78
N GLY A 365 -1.19 17.79 -13.05
CA GLY A 365 0.05 18.36 -13.54
C GLY A 365 -0.21 19.49 -14.51
N THR A 366 0.75 20.39 -14.59
CA THR A 366 0.76 21.43 -15.62
C THR A 366 2.16 21.61 -16.14
N SER A 367 2.31 21.86 -17.44
CA SER A 367 3.59 22.23 -18.03
C SER A 367 3.43 23.34 -19.05
N PHE A 368 4.34 24.30 -18.96
CA PHE A 368 4.45 25.42 -19.88
C PHE A 368 5.75 25.28 -20.64
N ARG A 369 5.69 25.30 -21.96
CA ARG A 369 6.86 25.35 -22.84
C ARG A 369 6.80 26.62 -23.66
N TRP A 370 7.83 27.44 -23.57
CA TRP A 370 7.95 28.65 -24.34
C TRP A 370 9.35 28.74 -24.94
N LYS A 371 9.44 28.57 -26.27
CA LYS A 371 10.73 28.50 -26.99
C LYS A 371 11.64 27.42 -26.38
N GLY A 372 12.72 27.74 -25.74
CA GLY A 372 13.60 26.77 -25.07
C GLY A 372 13.29 26.57 -23.59
N LEU A 373 12.44 27.40 -22.97
CA LEU A 373 12.09 27.34 -21.56
C LEU A 373 10.95 26.35 -21.34
N GLN A 374 11.06 25.50 -20.29
CA GLN A 374 9.99 24.61 -19.85
C GLN A 374 9.87 24.66 -18.34
N LEU A 375 8.66 24.94 -17.85
CA LEU A 375 8.27 24.84 -16.45
C LEU A 375 7.23 23.73 -16.32
N SER A 376 7.42 22.81 -15.38
CA SER A 376 6.42 21.77 -15.06
C SER A 376 6.22 21.63 -13.55
N ALA A 377 4.98 21.39 -13.15
CA ALA A 377 4.61 21.12 -11.77
C ALA A 377 3.67 19.90 -11.72
N GLN A 378 3.90 19.00 -10.77
CA GLN A 378 3.09 17.80 -10.54
C GLN A 378 2.65 17.74 -9.10
N PHE A 379 1.36 17.55 -8.91
CA PHE A 379 0.71 17.46 -7.60
C PHE A 379 0.10 16.07 -7.41
N SER A 380 0.14 15.58 -6.18
CA SER A 380 -0.65 14.45 -5.72
C SER A 380 -1.53 14.85 -4.55
N TRP A 381 -2.69 14.25 -4.44
CA TRP A 381 -3.59 14.46 -3.32
C TRP A 381 -4.28 13.16 -2.90
N ILE A 382 -4.57 13.08 -1.61
CA ILE A 382 -5.37 12.03 -0.98
C ILE A 382 -6.45 12.71 -0.17
N GLY A 383 -7.70 12.25 -0.34
CA GLY A 383 -8.86 12.79 0.37
C GLY A 383 -9.52 11.76 1.28
N THR A 384 -10.11 12.24 2.37
CA THR A 384 -10.89 11.43 3.34
C THR A 384 -10.15 10.24 3.94
N ARG A 385 -8.84 10.38 4.13
CA ARG A 385 -8.00 9.40 4.80
C ARG A 385 -7.85 9.73 6.28
N TYR A 386 -7.91 8.71 7.13
CA TYR A 386 -7.68 8.85 8.56
C TYR A 386 -6.56 7.90 9.01
N VAL A 387 -5.81 8.32 10.04
CA VAL A 387 -4.79 7.49 10.68
C VAL A 387 -4.77 7.77 12.18
N ILE A 388 -4.41 6.77 12.97
CA ILE A 388 -4.13 6.96 14.39
C ILE A 388 -2.78 7.65 14.52
N ASN A 389 -2.76 8.86 15.08
CA ASN A 389 -1.53 9.55 15.42
C ASN A 389 -0.98 8.99 16.73
N ASN A 390 -0.14 7.97 16.62
CA ASN A 390 0.42 7.26 17.76
C ASN A 390 1.50 8.09 18.48
N ASP A 391 2.16 9.02 17.78
CA ASP A 391 3.11 9.94 18.41
C ASP A 391 2.39 10.83 19.42
N ARG A 392 1.24 11.40 19.07
CA ARG A 392 0.39 12.13 20.02
C ARG A 392 -0.06 11.27 21.20
N TYR A 393 -0.41 10.02 20.96
CA TYR A 393 -0.80 9.10 22.03
C TYR A 393 0.32 8.93 23.06
N PHE A 394 1.58 8.84 22.65
CA PHE A 394 2.73 8.75 23.56
C PHE A 394 3.13 10.10 24.15
N GLU A 395 3.12 11.18 23.35
CA GLU A 395 3.59 12.51 23.76
C GLU A 395 2.59 13.29 24.61
N GLU A 396 1.28 12.96 24.54
CA GLU A 396 0.23 13.58 25.35
C GLU A 396 -0.23 12.69 26.50
N SER A 397 0.49 11.60 26.80
CA SER A 397 0.07 10.59 27.78
C SER A 397 0.46 10.89 29.24
N GLY A 398 1.30 11.88 29.49
CA GLY A 398 1.67 12.31 30.83
C GLY A 398 2.17 11.16 31.72
N VAL A 399 1.26 10.59 32.52
CA VAL A 399 1.61 9.56 33.52
C VAL A 399 1.95 8.21 32.88
N THR A 400 1.29 7.83 31.80
CA THR A 400 1.45 6.49 31.23
C THR A 400 2.86 6.30 30.66
N PHE A 401 3.39 7.31 29.97
CA PHE A 401 4.68 7.23 29.28
C PHE A 401 5.63 8.40 29.61
N GLY A 402 5.28 9.28 30.57
CA GLY A 402 6.01 10.52 30.83
C GLY A 402 7.47 10.38 31.24
N THR A 403 7.88 9.18 31.70
CA THR A 403 9.28 8.90 32.04
C THR A 403 10.06 8.26 30.87
N ALA A 404 9.37 7.75 29.87
CA ALA A 404 9.98 7.02 28.77
C ALA A 404 10.16 7.87 27.50
N TYR A 405 9.31 8.87 27.30
CA TYR A 405 9.27 9.70 26.10
C TYR A 405 9.22 11.19 26.42
N ASN A 406 9.79 12.01 25.55
CA ASN A 406 9.59 13.44 25.59
C ASN A 406 8.10 13.75 25.40
N GLN A 407 7.57 14.64 26.22
CA GLN A 407 6.16 14.99 26.18
C GLN A 407 5.92 16.24 25.32
N SER A 408 4.72 16.32 24.73
CA SER A 408 4.28 17.49 23.98
C SER A 408 4.13 18.71 24.88
N ASN A 409 4.45 19.89 24.37
CA ASN A 409 4.17 21.16 25.04
C ASN A 409 2.67 21.40 25.27
N ARG A 410 1.78 20.78 24.49
CA ARG A 410 0.33 20.77 24.71
C ARG A 410 -0.04 20.23 26.09
N LEU A 411 0.66 19.17 26.54
CA LEU A 411 0.47 18.64 27.89
C LEU A 411 0.80 19.66 28.98
N LEU A 412 1.73 20.56 28.73
CA LEU A 412 2.10 21.62 29.65
C LEU A 412 1.11 22.82 29.62
N TYR A 413 0.69 23.22 28.43
CA TYR A 413 -0.10 24.46 28.27
C TYR A 413 -1.60 24.21 28.19
N ASP A 414 -2.04 23.17 27.49
CA ASP A 414 -3.42 22.95 27.10
C ASP A 414 -4.16 21.93 27.99
N ARG A 415 -3.47 21.20 28.89
CA ARG A 415 -4.15 20.28 29.82
C ARG A 415 -5.08 20.98 30.79
N TRP A 416 -6.09 20.30 31.24
CA TRP A 416 -6.95 20.78 32.35
C TRP A 416 -6.13 21.02 33.63
N LYS A 417 -6.29 22.16 34.26
CA LYS A 417 -5.54 22.63 35.46
C LYS A 417 -6.46 22.99 36.60
N GLN A 418 -7.66 23.55 36.29
CA GLN A 418 -8.61 24.03 37.28
C GLN A 418 -10.06 23.90 36.80
N PRO A 419 -11.05 23.86 37.72
CA PRO A 419 -12.46 23.87 37.37
C PRO A 419 -12.83 25.04 36.44
N GLY A 420 -13.52 24.69 35.35
CA GLY A 420 -13.91 25.62 34.30
C GLY A 420 -13.03 25.59 33.05
N ASP A 421 -11.88 24.92 33.09
CA ASP A 421 -11.03 24.77 31.90
C ASP A 421 -11.74 23.87 30.86
N ILE A 422 -11.74 24.35 29.60
CA ILE A 422 -12.28 23.60 28.44
C ILE A 422 -11.10 23.16 27.59
N THR A 423 -10.84 21.88 27.53
CA THR A 423 -9.69 21.27 26.84
C THR A 423 -9.98 19.84 26.40
N ASP A 424 -9.17 19.31 25.48
CA ASP A 424 -9.17 17.91 25.05
C ASP A 424 -8.14 17.06 25.82
N ILE A 425 -7.27 17.68 26.63
CA ILE A 425 -6.23 17.00 27.41
C ILE A 425 -6.63 16.97 28.90
N PRO A 426 -6.75 15.78 29.51
CA PRO A 426 -7.24 15.64 30.88
C PRO A 426 -6.26 16.20 31.92
N ARG A 427 -6.69 16.22 33.18
CA ARG A 427 -5.82 16.55 34.30
C ARG A 427 -4.62 15.60 34.39
N TRP A 428 -3.57 16.04 35.05
CA TRP A 428 -2.42 15.20 35.35
C TRP A 428 -2.84 14.01 36.24
N GLY A 429 -2.37 12.83 35.90
CA GLY A 429 -2.68 11.60 36.64
C GLY A 429 -3.68 10.69 35.97
N GLU A 430 -4.39 11.17 34.95
CA GLU A 430 -5.29 10.34 34.16
C GLU A 430 -4.49 9.39 33.22
N VAL A 431 -4.91 8.13 33.17
CA VAL A 431 -4.31 7.14 32.26
C VAL A 431 -4.87 7.33 30.86
N THR A 432 -4.00 7.63 29.90
CA THR A 432 -4.41 7.84 28.52
C THR A 432 -4.87 6.53 27.89
N GLN A 433 -6.05 6.54 27.30
CA GLN A 433 -6.65 5.46 26.55
C GLN A 433 -6.55 5.74 25.05
N LEU A 434 -6.45 4.67 24.23
CA LEU A 434 -6.48 4.79 22.78
C LEU A 434 -7.93 4.93 22.31
N ASP A 435 -8.33 6.13 21.92
CA ASP A 435 -9.65 6.48 21.46
C ASP A 435 -9.61 7.34 20.19
N ASP A 436 -10.75 7.82 19.71
CA ASP A 436 -10.86 8.54 18.45
C ASP A 436 -10.34 9.98 18.47
N ARG A 437 -9.89 10.53 19.65
CA ARG A 437 -9.19 11.82 19.70
C ARG A 437 -7.83 11.78 19.00
N PHE A 438 -7.23 10.58 18.89
CA PHE A 438 -5.97 10.34 18.18
C PHE A 438 -6.19 9.95 16.72
N LEU A 439 -7.45 9.79 16.28
CA LEU A 439 -7.79 9.48 14.90
C LEU A 439 -7.89 10.77 14.08
N GLU A 440 -6.83 11.08 13.37
CA GLU A 440 -6.69 12.33 12.64
C GLU A 440 -6.93 12.17 11.13
N ASN A 441 -7.40 13.26 10.52
CA ASN A 441 -7.54 13.34 9.08
C ASN A 441 -6.17 13.57 8.43
N ALA A 442 -5.64 12.56 7.73
CA ALA A 442 -4.38 12.57 7.01
C ALA A 442 -4.55 12.87 5.51
N SER A 443 -5.62 13.55 5.12
CA SER A 443 -5.78 14.07 3.76
C SER A 443 -4.74 15.14 3.45
N PHE A 444 -4.23 15.16 2.23
CA PHE A 444 -3.21 16.14 1.84
C PHE A 444 -3.22 16.47 0.36
N LEU A 445 -2.62 17.60 0.02
CA LEU A 445 -2.18 18.00 -1.31
C LEU A 445 -0.66 18.27 -1.25
N ARG A 446 0.12 17.61 -2.12
CA ARG A 446 1.58 17.74 -2.16
C ARG A 446 2.06 18.14 -3.55
N LEU A 447 2.93 19.15 -3.61
CA LEU A 447 3.73 19.41 -4.81
C LEU A 447 4.89 18.41 -4.85
N LYS A 448 4.70 17.33 -5.64
CA LYS A 448 5.66 16.23 -5.76
C LYS A 448 6.89 16.62 -6.54
N ASN A 449 6.70 17.36 -7.64
CA ASN A 449 7.78 17.76 -8.51
C ASN A 449 7.52 19.16 -9.10
N LEU A 450 8.53 20.01 -9.03
CA LEU A 450 8.60 21.28 -9.73
C LEU A 450 9.91 21.30 -10.52
N SER A 451 9.85 21.49 -11.82
CA SER A 451 11.03 21.48 -12.68
C SER A 451 11.02 22.68 -13.61
N LEU A 452 12.15 23.37 -13.69
CA LEU A 452 12.41 24.46 -14.63
C LEU A 452 13.63 24.08 -15.47
N SER A 453 13.49 24.09 -16.78
CA SER A 453 14.62 23.80 -17.66
C SER A 453 14.68 24.77 -18.84
N TYR A 454 15.90 24.98 -19.34
CA TYR A 454 16.14 25.78 -20.52
C TYR A 454 17.07 25.05 -21.49
N SER A 455 16.58 24.81 -22.68
CA SER A 455 17.38 24.25 -23.80
C SER A 455 17.89 25.39 -24.68
N LEU A 456 19.20 25.42 -24.89
CA LEU A 456 19.79 26.44 -25.75
C LEU A 456 19.29 26.30 -27.20
N PRO A 457 19.00 27.43 -27.85
CA PRO A 457 18.52 27.40 -29.22
C PRO A 457 19.60 26.89 -30.19
N GLN A 458 19.16 26.17 -31.22
CA GLN A 458 20.04 25.57 -32.23
C GLN A 458 20.97 26.60 -32.94
N SER A 459 20.51 27.85 -33.03
CA SER A 459 21.33 28.94 -33.60
C SER A 459 22.61 29.25 -32.81
N LEU A 460 22.60 28.99 -31.49
CA LEU A 460 23.78 29.11 -30.65
C LEU A 460 24.63 27.83 -30.70
N LEU A 461 24.01 26.66 -30.70
CA LEU A 461 24.69 25.37 -30.73
C LEU A 461 25.49 25.15 -32.01
N ARG A 462 24.95 25.52 -33.16
CA ARG A 462 25.66 25.45 -34.46
C ARG A 462 26.96 26.24 -34.50
N LYS A 463 27.11 27.28 -33.66
CA LYS A 463 28.35 28.06 -33.58
C LYS A 463 29.47 27.31 -32.84
N THR A 464 29.12 26.32 -32.04
CA THR A 464 30.09 25.53 -31.28
C THR A 464 30.69 24.40 -32.11
N ASN A 465 30.02 23.95 -33.19
CA ASN A 465 30.36 22.78 -34.02
C ASN A 465 30.62 21.50 -33.21
N PHE A 466 30.17 21.45 -31.95
CA PHE A 466 30.49 20.37 -31.04
C PHE A 466 29.23 19.84 -30.30
N PHE A 467 28.38 20.75 -29.82
CA PHE A 467 27.16 20.34 -29.10
C PHE A 467 25.96 20.28 -30.03
N SER A 468 25.23 19.14 -29.97
CA SER A 468 23.93 18.97 -30.62
C SER A 468 22.78 19.42 -29.72
N MET A 469 22.94 19.31 -28.40
CA MET A 469 21.99 19.79 -27.39
C MET A 469 22.73 20.23 -26.12
N VAL A 470 22.27 21.35 -25.55
CA VAL A 470 22.64 21.79 -24.18
C VAL A 470 21.38 22.19 -23.47
N ARG A 471 21.08 21.52 -22.36
CA ARG A 471 19.93 21.79 -21.49
C ARG A 471 20.41 21.98 -20.06
N ILE A 472 19.99 23.08 -19.44
CA ILE A 472 20.21 23.37 -18.02
C ILE A 472 18.86 23.18 -17.32
N TYR A 473 18.85 22.51 -16.19
CA TYR A 473 17.62 22.30 -15.44
C TYR A 473 17.81 22.39 -13.93
N GLY A 474 16.76 22.87 -13.26
CA GLY A 474 16.60 22.81 -11.82
C GLY A 474 15.32 22.04 -11.49
N GLN A 475 15.38 21.21 -10.46
CA GLN A 475 14.25 20.42 -10.00
C GLN A 475 14.13 20.49 -8.48
N ALA A 476 12.90 20.61 -7.98
CA ALA A 476 12.57 20.50 -6.58
C ALA A 476 11.54 19.37 -6.37
N GLN A 477 11.77 18.51 -5.39
CA GLN A 477 10.85 17.43 -5.03
C GLN A 477 10.29 17.64 -3.64
N ASN A 478 9.01 17.29 -3.42
CA ASN A 478 8.29 17.39 -2.16
C ASN A 478 8.37 18.80 -1.54
N LEU A 479 8.27 19.84 -2.37
CA LEU A 479 8.55 21.22 -1.97
C LEU A 479 7.63 21.70 -0.84
N PHE A 480 6.34 21.38 -0.92
CA PHE A 480 5.40 21.64 0.16
C PHE A 480 4.25 20.62 0.18
N THR A 481 3.65 20.49 1.35
CA THR A 481 2.45 19.68 1.59
C THR A 481 1.45 20.53 2.36
N VAL A 482 0.20 20.56 1.88
CA VAL A 482 -0.93 21.19 2.57
C VAL A 482 -1.75 20.07 3.20
N THR A 483 -1.91 20.09 4.52
CA THR A 483 -2.62 19.08 5.29
C THR A 483 -3.08 19.67 6.63
N GLY A 484 -4.12 19.09 7.22
CA GLY A 484 -4.53 19.35 8.60
C GLY A 484 -4.01 18.29 9.59
N PHE A 485 -3.18 17.35 9.13
CA PHE A 485 -2.60 16.32 9.98
C PHE A 485 -1.50 16.89 10.89
N ASN A 486 -1.49 16.52 12.18
CA ASN A 486 -0.55 17.04 13.16
C ASN A 486 0.78 16.26 13.24
N GLY A 487 0.96 15.19 12.46
CA GLY A 487 2.24 14.48 12.34
C GLY A 487 3.19 15.15 11.35
N LEU A 488 4.43 14.63 11.25
CA LEU A 488 5.46 15.16 10.36
C LEU A 488 5.13 14.97 8.87
N ASP A 489 4.47 13.87 8.52
CA ASP A 489 4.07 13.55 7.14
C ASP A 489 2.74 12.79 7.10
N PRO A 490 1.71 13.28 6.38
CA PRO A 490 0.42 12.60 6.25
C PRO A 490 0.47 11.37 5.32
N GLU A 491 1.51 11.20 4.50
CA GLU A 491 1.64 10.09 3.56
C GLU A 491 2.20 8.85 4.25
N VAL A 492 1.34 8.15 4.99
CA VAL A 492 1.66 6.97 5.79
C VAL A 492 1.19 5.72 5.05
N SER A 493 1.93 4.62 5.09
CA SER A 493 1.55 3.33 4.48
C SER A 493 0.69 2.43 5.38
N SER A 494 0.42 2.86 6.62
CA SER A 494 -0.25 2.09 7.67
C SER A 494 -1.49 2.82 8.20
N ASN A 495 -2.32 2.12 8.98
CA ASN A 495 -3.41 2.69 9.78
C ASN A 495 -2.92 3.47 11.01
N ILE A 496 -1.64 3.32 11.37
CA ILE A 496 -1.01 3.98 12.52
C ILE A 496 0.17 4.79 12.01
N TYR A 497 0.20 6.08 12.37
CA TYR A 497 1.36 6.95 12.20
C TYR A 497 2.29 6.79 13.41
N GLN A 498 3.53 6.42 13.18
CA GLN A 498 4.50 6.21 14.24
C GLN A 498 5.90 6.60 13.79
N ALA A 499 6.46 7.67 14.38
CA ALA A 499 7.85 8.09 14.30
C ALA A 499 8.49 7.97 12.88
N GLN A 500 7.73 8.26 11.83
CA GLN A 500 8.22 8.15 10.46
C GLN A 500 8.97 9.41 10.05
N TYR A 501 10.11 9.22 9.40
CA TYR A 501 10.80 10.33 8.75
C TYR A 501 9.93 10.88 7.62
N PRO A 502 9.73 12.21 7.56
CA PRO A 502 8.97 12.83 6.48
C PRO A 502 9.70 12.68 5.15
N ALA A 503 8.96 12.71 4.05
CA ALA A 503 9.52 12.74 2.72
C ALA A 503 10.48 13.93 2.57
N SER A 504 11.73 13.66 2.19
CA SER A 504 12.76 14.69 2.06
C SER A 504 12.44 15.69 0.96
N ARG A 505 12.69 16.96 1.20
CA ARG A 505 12.76 17.98 0.14
C ARG A 505 14.10 17.85 -0.56
N GLN A 506 14.07 17.72 -1.89
CA GLN A 506 15.29 17.57 -2.67
C GLN A 506 15.36 18.68 -3.71
N PHE A 507 16.55 19.24 -3.90
CA PHE A 507 16.84 20.21 -4.92
C PHE A 507 17.98 19.70 -5.78
N THR A 508 17.77 19.69 -7.08
CA THR A 508 18.75 19.20 -8.07
C THR A 508 19.00 20.28 -9.10
N LEU A 509 20.24 20.54 -9.40
CA LEU A 509 20.68 21.32 -10.54
C LEU A 509 21.48 20.40 -11.47
N GLY A 510 21.22 20.48 -12.77
CA GLY A 510 21.90 19.64 -13.73
C GLY A 510 22.09 20.31 -15.07
N VAL A 511 23.07 19.81 -15.81
CA VAL A 511 23.35 20.18 -17.19
C VAL A 511 23.39 18.89 -18.01
N GLU A 512 22.64 18.85 -19.10
CA GLU A 512 22.60 17.76 -20.06
C GLU A 512 23.28 18.23 -21.33
N LEU A 513 24.27 17.48 -21.77
CA LEU A 513 25.08 17.79 -22.96
C LEU A 513 24.96 16.61 -23.92
N GLN A 514 24.67 16.90 -25.17
CA GLN A 514 24.72 15.93 -26.28
C GLN A 514 25.68 16.45 -27.32
N PHE A 515 26.58 15.59 -27.76
CA PHE A 515 27.62 15.88 -28.72
C PHE A 515 27.26 15.43 -30.13
#